data_ce62060f8a2d6d413168b039517313ee
#
_entry.id   ce62060f8a2d6d413168b039517313ee
#
_cell.length_a   1.000
_cell.length_b   1.000
_cell.length_c   1.000
_cell.angle_alpha   90.00
_cell.angle_beta   90.00
_cell.angle_gamma   90.00
#
_symmetry.space_group_name_H-M   'P 1'
#
loop_
_entity.id
_entity.type
_entity.pdbx_description
1 polymer ?
#
loop_
_entity_poly.entity_id
_entity_poly.type
_entity_poly.pdbx_seq_one_letter_code
_entity_poly.pdbx_strand_id
1 'polypeptide(L)'
;MATLKHIASKNSDYSAAETYLVYQHDEFSGKKILDEQSRPKLRESYILDTLECGEASFAMACLLANRKYDKNNHPDDIKSHQYIISFDPRDAAENGLTMEKAQALGLNFCKENFPGHPAIVCTHPDGHNHSGNIHVHIVIGSVRTQEVERKPYMQKPRDWREGMKHSSTAQTMRHLRVAVMEMCQDAKLYQIDLLSSKKRVSEREYWMKRRGQMKLDRENAALLAAGQQPTQTEFETAKETLRKQISDVLDNAVSFEDFSDRLLQRYGITVKESRGRLSYLPAGRKKFIRAHSLGDKFEKELVLATLKENAKSQPIILHSNLEEKPDRIKKLVDIQAKLKQGKGIGYERWAK
;
A
#
# COMPACT_ATOMS: atom_id res chain seq x y z
N MET A 1 11.65 5.44 -8.92
CA MET A 1 10.42 6.16 -8.44
C MET A 1 10.50 6.23 -6.92
N ALA A 2 10.49 7.43 -6.36
CA ALA A 2 10.57 7.57 -4.91
C ALA A 2 9.34 6.95 -4.23
N THR A 3 9.58 6.24 -3.12
CA THR A 3 8.54 5.59 -2.30
C THR A 3 8.76 5.92 -0.84
N LEU A 4 7.68 5.86 -0.05
CA LEU A 4 7.74 6.04 1.42
C LEU A 4 7.16 4.82 2.12
N LYS A 5 7.98 4.13 2.89
CA LYS A 5 7.58 3.02 3.77
C LYS A 5 7.64 3.44 5.23
N HIS A 6 6.70 2.97 6.06
CA HIS A 6 6.68 3.21 7.50
C HIS A 6 6.61 1.90 8.27
N ILE A 7 7.40 1.79 9.32
CA ILE A 7 7.45 0.65 10.25
C ILE A 7 7.41 1.20 11.68
N ALA A 8 6.48 0.69 12.49
CA ALA A 8 6.43 0.98 13.92
C ALA A 8 7.10 -0.16 14.70
N SER A 9 7.97 0.16 15.65
CA SER A 9 8.72 -0.80 16.44
C SER A 9 8.34 -0.75 17.92
N LYS A 10 8.14 -1.91 18.50
CA LYS A 10 7.94 -2.10 19.95
C LYS A 10 9.24 -2.52 20.65
N ASN A 11 10.34 -2.66 19.92
CA ASN A 11 11.62 -3.05 20.47
C ASN A 11 12.12 -2.02 21.48
N SER A 12 12.44 -2.47 22.71
CA SER A 12 12.97 -1.64 23.78
C SER A 12 14.50 -1.40 23.65
N ASP A 13 15.18 -2.20 22.84
CA ASP A 13 16.56 -1.97 22.48
C ASP A 13 16.65 -1.01 21.30
N TYR A 14 16.89 0.26 21.61
CA TYR A 14 17.04 1.31 20.60
C TYR A 14 18.34 1.18 19.81
N SER A 15 19.38 0.51 20.37
CA SER A 15 20.65 0.25 19.68
C SER A 15 20.49 -0.76 18.54
N ALA A 16 19.44 -1.58 18.59
CA ALA A 16 19.10 -2.49 17.51
C ALA A 16 18.81 -1.77 16.18
N ALA A 17 18.28 -0.55 16.23
CA ALA A 17 18.03 0.25 15.03
C ALA A 17 19.37 0.66 14.37
N GLU A 18 20.31 1.20 15.14
CA GLU A 18 21.63 1.55 14.65
C GLU A 18 22.39 0.32 14.12
N THR A 19 22.35 -0.79 14.89
CA THR A 19 22.92 -2.06 14.48
C THR A 19 22.36 -2.52 13.12
N TYR A 20 21.06 -2.41 12.91
CA TYR A 20 20.44 -2.77 11.63
C TYR A 20 20.93 -1.90 10.48
N LEU A 21 21.17 -0.63 10.72
CA LEU A 21 21.61 0.33 9.70
C LEU A 21 23.08 0.14 9.33
N VAL A 22 23.93 -0.25 10.26
CA VAL A 22 25.39 -0.32 10.10
C VAL A 22 25.88 -1.69 9.63
N TYR A 23 25.22 -2.77 10.08
CA TYR A 23 25.64 -4.14 9.72
C TYR A 23 24.79 -4.72 8.59
N GLN A 24 25.39 -5.67 7.85
CA GLN A 24 24.67 -6.44 6.83
C GLN A 24 23.74 -7.46 7.49
N HIS A 25 22.53 -7.59 6.92
CA HIS A 25 21.54 -8.55 7.38
C HIS A 25 20.99 -9.36 6.20
N ASP A 26 20.79 -10.65 6.45
CA ASP A 26 20.08 -11.50 5.50
C ASP A 26 18.61 -11.06 5.37
N GLU A 27 18.18 -10.83 4.15
CA GLU A 27 16.85 -10.29 3.85
C GLU A 27 15.69 -11.16 4.32
N PHE A 28 15.88 -12.48 4.34
CA PHE A 28 14.81 -13.44 4.63
C PHE A 28 14.71 -13.79 6.11
N SER A 29 15.86 -14.00 6.75
CA SER A 29 15.90 -14.34 8.16
C SER A 29 15.99 -13.14 9.09
N GLY A 30 16.40 -11.97 8.57
CA GLY A 30 16.69 -10.78 9.37
C GLY A 30 17.93 -10.93 10.28
N LYS A 31 18.69 -12.02 10.14
CA LYS A 31 19.89 -12.27 10.94
C LYS A 31 21.06 -11.50 10.37
N LYS A 32 22.00 -11.12 11.26
CA LYS A 32 23.26 -10.50 10.85
C LYS A 32 24.07 -11.48 9.99
N ILE A 33 24.64 -10.98 8.92
CA ILE A 33 25.64 -11.71 8.14
C ILE A 33 26.96 -11.66 8.91
N LEU A 34 27.62 -12.79 9.04
CA LEU A 34 28.90 -12.90 9.75
C LEU A 34 30.04 -12.98 8.75
N ASP A 35 31.20 -12.43 9.12
CA ASP A 35 32.47 -12.60 8.41
C ASP A 35 33.09 -13.98 8.70
N GLU A 36 34.27 -14.24 8.11
CA GLU A 36 35.00 -15.50 8.28
C GLU A 36 35.43 -15.75 9.75
N GLN A 37 35.50 -14.68 10.56
CA GLN A 37 35.82 -14.76 11.99
C GLN A 37 34.58 -14.79 12.88
N SER A 38 33.39 -15.07 12.31
CA SER A 38 32.11 -15.11 13.02
C SER A 38 31.70 -13.78 13.68
N ARG A 39 32.20 -12.64 13.19
CA ARG A 39 31.80 -11.29 13.64
C ARG A 39 30.77 -10.69 12.70
N PRO A 40 29.85 -9.84 13.18
CA PRO A 40 28.91 -9.14 12.32
C PRO A 40 29.62 -8.34 11.22
N LYS A 41 29.24 -8.57 9.96
CA LYS A 41 29.84 -7.90 8.81
C LYS A 41 29.27 -6.49 8.67
N LEU A 42 30.14 -5.48 8.68
CA LEU A 42 29.76 -4.09 8.41
C LEU A 42 29.30 -3.93 6.96
N ARG A 43 28.44 -2.94 6.72
CA ARG A 43 28.11 -2.51 5.35
C ARG A 43 29.34 -1.83 4.74
N GLU A 44 29.51 -2.02 3.43
CA GLU A 44 30.65 -1.46 2.70
C GLU A 44 30.52 0.07 2.55
N SER A 45 29.30 0.56 2.46
CA SER A 45 29.03 2.00 2.28
C SER A 45 27.71 2.37 2.96
N TYR A 46 27.76 3.43 3.78
CA TYR A 46 26.60 4.09 4.36
C TYR A 46 27.03 5.49 4.87
N ILE A 47 26.05 6.40 4.98
CA ILE A 47 26.22 7.69 5.64
C ILE A 47 25.20 7.74 6.78
N LEU A 48 25.64 8.05 7.99
CA LEU A 48 24.78 8.08 9.19
C LEU A 48 24.98 9.36 9.96
N ASP A 49 23.90 10.04 10.27
CA ASP A 49 23.84 11.21 11.11
C ASP A 49 22.74 11.07 12.17
N THR A 50 22.88 11.80 13.28
CA THR A 50 21.88 11.89 14.33
C THR A 50 21.30 13.31 14.41
N LEU A 51 20.02 13.41 14.80
CA LEU A 51 19.34 14.67 15.01
C LEU A 51 18.63 14.65 16.38
N GLU A 52 18.58 15.80 17.06
CA GLU A 52 17.89 15.99 18.35
C GLU A 52 18.35 15.01 19.45
N CYS A 53 19.60 14.52 19.37
CA CYS A 53 20.19 13.61 20.35
C CYS A 53 21.13 14.33 21.33
N GLY A 54 21.49 15.61 21.06
CA GLY A 54 22.55 16.31 21.79
C GLY A 54 23.89 15.57 21.63
N GLU A 55 24.63 15.41 22.73
CA GLU A 55 25.88 14.65 22.78
C GLU A 55 25.68 13.13 23.03
N ALA A 56 24.43 12.72 23.25
CA ALA A 56 24.10 11.33 23.50
C ALA A 56 23.96 10.53 22.20
N SER A 57 24.18 9.20 22.27
CA SER A 57 23.73 8.32 21.18
C SER A 57 22.21 8.35 21.04
N PHE A 58 21.71 7.98 19.88
CA PHE A 58 20.26 7.87 19.63
C PHE A 58 19.55 7.01 20.68
N ALA A 59 20.14 5.85 21.00
CA ALA A 59 19.59 4.96 22.01
C ALA A 59 19.48 5.63 23.39
N MET A 60 20.54 6.31 23.81
CA MET A 60 20.57 7.01 25.10
C MET A 60 19.58 8.18 25.11
N ALA A 61 19.50 8.98 24.04
CA ALA A 61 18.54 10.08 23.91
C ALA A 61 17.09 9.58 24.03
N CYS A 62 16.76 8.46 23.38
CA CYS A 62 15.43 7.82 23.51
C CYS A 62 15.15 7.34 24.94
N LEU A 63 16.12 6.71 25.60
CA LEU A 63 15.96 6.23 26.99
C LEU A 63 15.77 7.39 27.98
N LEU A 64 16.57 8.47 27.82
CA LEU A 64 16.42 9.68 28.64
C LEU A 64 15.06 10.34 28.43
N ALA A 65 14.58 10.43 27.18
CA ALA A 65 13.25 10.96 26.88
C ALA A 65 12.14 10.09 27.52
N ASN A 66 12.24 8.77 27.40
CA ASN A 66 11.28 7.87 28.04
C ASN A 66 11.22 8.06 29.57
N ARG A 67 12.38 8.15 30.19
CA ARG A 67 12.49 8.32 31.65
C ARG A 67 11.98 9.70 32.08
N LYS A 68 12.36 10.79 31.36
CA LYS A 68 11.92 12.15 31.67
C LYS A 68 10.40 12.30 31.64
N TYR A 69 9.73 11.67 30.68
CA TYR A 69 8.29 11.85 30.45
C TYR A 69 7.43 10.65 30.88
N ASP A 70 8.02 9.66 31.55
CA ASP A 70 7.34 8.43 31.98
C ASP A 70 6.57 7.77 30.83
N LYS A 71 7.29 7.48 29.72
CA LYS A 71 6.74 6.86 28.51
C LYS A 71 7.41 5.53 28.18
N ASN A 72 6.74 4.76 27.34
CA ASN A 72 7.25 3.49 26.80
C ASN A 72 7.54 2.41 27.84
N ASN A 73 6.82 2.44 28.96
CA ASN A 73 6.97 1.51 30.07
C ASN A 73 6.33 0.14 29.78
N HIS A 74 5.42 0.08 28.80
CA HIS A 74 4.72 -1.17 28.47
C HIS A 74 5.39 -1.88 27.30
N PRO A 75 5.45 -3.24 27.31
CA PRO A 75 6.01 -4.01 26.19
C PRO A 75 5.31 -3.72 24.85
N ASP A 76 4.01 -3.44 24.88
CA ASP A 76 3.19 -3.15 23.71
C ASP A 76 3.29 -1.73 23.18
N ASP A 77 3.96 -0.84 23.88
CA ASP A 77 4.17 0.53 23.44
C ASP A 77 5.01 0.57 22.14
N ILE A 78 4.59 1.40 21.20
CA ILE A 78 5.45 1.75 20.06
C ILE A 78 6.55 2.68 20.59
N LYS A 79 7.78 2.24 20.46
CA LYS A 79 8.98 2.89 21.01
C LYS A 79 9.73 3.73 19.99
N SER A 80 9.70 3.30 18.74
CA SER A 80 10.30 4.02 17.63
C SER A 80 9.51 3.85 16.34
N HIS A 81 9.71 4.75 15.39
CA HIS A 81 9.15 4.69 14.05
C HIS A 81 10.28 4.80 13.04
N GLN A 82 10.27 3.91 12.06
CA GLN A 82 11.20 3.97 10.93
C GLN A 82 10.45 4.37 9.67
N TYR A 83 10.95 5.37 8.98
CA TYR A 83 10.52 5.78 7.66
C TYR A 83 11.64 5.50 6.68
N ILE A 84 11.32 4.92 5.53
CA ILE A 84 12.28 4.62 4.49
C ILE A 84 11.84 5.32 3.23
N ILE A 85 12.69 6.21 2.72
CA ILE A 85 12.51 6.87 1.43
C ILE A 85 13.45 6.18 0.45
N SER A 86 12.90 5.49 -0.55
CA SER A 86 13.70 4.84 -1.60
C SER A 86 13.53 5.60 -2.90
N PHE A 87 14.63 6.02 -3.52
CA PHE A 87 14.64 6.77 -4.77
C PHE A 87 14.60 5.85 -5.99
N ASP A 88 14.34 6.40 -7.18
CA ASP A 88 14.41 5.64 -8.42
C ASP A 88 15.88 5.32 -8.75
N PRO A 89 16.21 4.09 -9.20
CA PRO A 89 17.58 3.76 -9.59
C PRO A 89 18.13 4.67 -10.67
N ARG A 90 17.26 5.19 -11.56
CA ARG A 90 17.65 6.11 -12.63
C ARG A 90 18.11 7.48 -12.11
N ASP A 91 17.67 7.88 -10.93
CA ASP A 91 18.03 9.19 -10.37
C ASP A 91 19.55 9.33 -10.17
N ALA A 92 20.26 8.24 -9.89
CA ALA A 92 21.71 8.25 -9.79
C ALA A 92 22.39 8.55 -11.13
N ALA A 93 21.91 7.94 -12.22
CA ALA A 93 22.50 8.09 -13.56
C ALA A 93 22.04 9.34 -14.30
N GLU A 94 20.75 9.70 -14.17
CA GLU A 94 20.11 10.72 -15.01
C GLU A 94 19.95 12.07 -14.28
N ASN A 95 19.78 12.06 -12.94
CA ASN A 95 19.50 13.25 -12.15
C ASN A 95 20.61 13.59 -11.13
N GLY A 96 21.74 12.88 -11.19
CA GLY A 96 22.92 13.12 -10.36
C GLY A 96 22.63 12.97 -8.86
N LEU A 97 21.79 11.98 -8.48
CA LEU A 97 21.56 11.65 -7.09
C LEU A 97 22.76 10.85 -6.55
N THR A 98 23.45 11.41 -5.57
CA THR A 98 24.53 10.74 -4.82
C THR A 98 24.03 10.34 -3.43
N MET A 99 24.82 9.57 -2.68
CA MET A 99 24.54 9.24 -1.28
C MET A 99 24.47 10.50 -0.41
N GLU A 100 25.40 11.44 -0.60
CA GLU A 100 25.47 12.69 0.15
C GLU A 100 24.24 13.57 -0.11
N LYS A 101 23.82 13.66 -1.38
CA LYS A 101 22.60 14.39 -1.77
C LYS A 101 21.35 13.74 -1.16
N ALA A 102 21.26 12.41 -1.20
CA ALA A 102 20.17 11.67 -0.59
C ALA A 102 20.16 11.82 0.94
N GLN A 103 21.34 11.80 1.60
CA GLN A 103 21.47 12.04 3.04
C GLN A 103 21.00 13.45 3.41
N ALA A 104 21.42 14.47 2.65
CA ALA A 104 20.99 15.85 2.87
C ALA A 104 19.47 16.00 2.72
N LEU A 105 18.86 15.38 1.72
CA LEU A 105 17.40 15.35 1.53
C LEU A 105 16.71 14.65 2.71
N GLY A 106 17.24 13.53 3.18
CA GLY A 106 16.72 12.80 4.34
C GLY A 106 16.81 13.56 5.64
N LEU A 107 17.93 14.26 5.88
CA LEU A 107 18.12 15.12 7.04
C LEU A 107 17.14 16.28 7.05
N ASN A 108 16.97 16.98 5.92
CA ASN A 108 16.00 18.07 5.79
C ASN A 108 14.56 17.56 5.99
N PHE A 109 14.21 16.45 5.36
CA PHE A 109 12.91 15.83 5.55
C PHE A 109 12.64 15.48 7.02
N CYS A 110 13.65 14.93 7.73
CA CYS A 110 13.54 14.60 9.14
C CYS A 110 13.33 15.85 10.01
N LYS A 111 14.12 16.91 9.80
CA LYS A 111 14.00 18.21 10.53
C LYS A 111 12.63 18.84 10.35
N GLU A 112 12.09 18.79 9.13
CA GLU A 112 10.80 19.41 8.81
C GLU A 112 9.60 18.62 9.33
N ASN A 113 9.66 17.29 9.27
CA ASN A 113 8.50 16.45 9.53
C ASN A 113 8.50 15.76 10.89
N PHE A 114 9.66 15.65 11.55
CA PHE A 114 9.80 15.03 12.86
C PHE A 114 10.56 15.91 13.87
N PRO A 115 10.31 17.25 13.91
CA PRO A 115 11.04 18.12 14.81
C PRO A 115 10.84 17.72 16.27
N GLY A 116 11.89 17.84 17.07
CA GLY A 116 11.88 17.53 18.49
C GLY A 116 11.88 16.04 18.84
N HIS A 117 12.07 15.15 17.85
CA HIS A 117 12.27 13.72 18.11
C HIS A 117 13.74 13.36 17.95
N PRO A 118 14.37 12.65 18.92
CA PRO A 118 15.66 12.01 18.67
C PRO A 118 15.58 11.15 17.42
N ALA A 119 16.53 11.28 16.50
CA ALA A 119 16.52 10.57 15.23
C ALA A 119 17.89 10.11 14.78
N ILE A 120 17.89 9.01 14.00
CA ILE A 120 19.00 8.59 13.14
C ILE A 120 18.53 8.70 11.69
N VAL A 121 19.36 9.29 10.84
CA VAL A 121 19.19 9.32 9.40
C VAL A 121 20.36 8.59 8.78
N CYS A 122 20.08 7.53 8.02
CA CYS A 122 21.11 6.71 7.41
C CYS A 122 20.79 6.42 5.95
N THR A 123 21.73 6.71 5.05
CA THR A 123 21.63 6.45 3.62
C THR A 123 22.44 5.23 3.23
N HIS A 124 21.82 4.37 2.42
CA HIS A 124 22.46 3.20 1.80
C HIS A 124 22.38 3.30 0.26
N PRO A 125 23.43 2.86 -0.46
CA PRO A 125 23.44 2.83 -1.92
C PRO A 125 22.77 1.60 -2.50
N ASP A 126 22.62 0.54 -1.68
CA ASP A 126 22.17 -0.79 -2.07
C ASP A 126 20.70 -0.99 -1.68
N GLY A 127 19.82 -0.95 -2.64
CA GLY A 127 18.44 -1.41 -2.41
C GLY A 127 18.39 -2.93 -2.21
N HIS A 128 17.32 -3.42 -1.57
CA HIS A 128 17.04 -4.85 -1.51
C HIS A 128 17.13 -5.47 -2.92
N ASN A 129 17.75 -6.64 -3.03
CA ASN A 129 17.97 -7.39 -4.28
C ASN A 129 18.97 -6.75 -5.26
N HIS A 130 19.97 -6.05 -4.79
CA HIS A 130 20.92 -5.36 -5.67
C HIS A 130 20.24 -4.46 -6.71
N SER A 131 19.09 -3.87 -6.34
CA SER A 131 18.31 -3.02 -7.22
C SER A 131 18.97 -1.67 -7.51
N GLY A 132 20.08 -1.36 -6.84
CA GLY A 132 20.84 -0.11 -7.05
C GLY A 132 20.10 1.15 -6.60
N ASN A 133 19.00 1.03 -5.86
CA ASN A 133 18.31 2.23 -5.38
C ASN A 133 19.01 2.80 -4.14
N ILE A 134 19.39 4.04 -4.22
CA ILE A 134 19.73 4.81 -3.03
C ILE A 134 18.48 4.95 -2.16
N HIS A 135 18.61 4.69 -0.87
CA HIS A 135 17.49 4.82 0.06
C HIS A 135 17.94 5.37 1.41
N VAL A 136 17.06 6.15 2.01
CA VAL A 136 17.29 6.81 3.29
C VAL A 136 16.40 6.20 4.35
N HIS A 137 16.98 5.73 5.43
CA HIS A 137 16.31 5.32 6.65
C HIS A 137 16.26 6.49 7.62
N ILE A 138 15.08 6.83 8.10
CA ILE A 138 14.86 7.82 9.16
C ILE A 138 14.22 7.07 10.32
N VAL A 139 14.96 6.89 11.40
CA VAL A 139 14.45 6.25 12.62
C VAL A 139 14.29 7.29 13.69
N ILE A 140 13.07 7.50 14.18
CA ILE A 140 12.77 8.46 15.24
C ILE A 140 12.37 7.76 16.53
N GLY A 141 12.82 8.26 17.68
CA GLY A 141 12.26 7.93 18.97
C GLY A 141 10.80 8.38 19.06
N SER A 142 9.92 7.56 19.63
CA SER A 142 8.50 7.89 19.66
C SER A 142 8.15 9.12 20.52
N VAL A 143 8.98 9.46 21.50
CA VAL A 143 8.72 10.56 22.45
C VAL A 143 9.39 11.85 21.97
N ARG A 144 8.61 12.92 21.94
CA ARG A 144 9.08 14.28 21.60
C ARG A 144 9.77 14.91 22.81
N THR A 145 10.96 15.47 22.61
CA THR A 145 11.81 16.02 23.68
C THR A 145 11.68 17.52 23.89
N GLN A 146 11.02 18.21 22.97
CA GLN A 146 10.77 19.66 23.05
C GLN A 146 9.44 20.02 22.38
N GLU A 147 8.79 21.09 22.83
CA GLU A 147 7.61 21.62 22.15
C GLU A 147 8.00 22.24 20.81
N VAL A 148 7.19 22.05 19.79
CA VAL A 148 7.43 22.57 18.45
C VAL A 148 6.24 23.37 17.95
N GLU A 149 6.47 24.24 16.97
CA GLU A 149 5.39 25.00 16.34
C GLU A 149 4.37 24.07 15.69
N ARG A 150 3.08 24.33 15.96
CA ARG A 150 1.99 23.56 15.41
C ARG A 150 1.87 23.79 13.90
N LYS A 151 2.04 22.72 13.13
CA LYS A 151 1.83 22.72 11.68
C LYS A 151 0.37 22.30 11.30
N PRO A 152 -0.13 22.64 10.09
CA PRO A 152 -1.53 22.38 9.69
C PRO A 152 -1.98 20.91 9.78
N TYR A 153 -1.06 19.95 9.58
CA TYR A 153 -1.37 18.52 9.69
C TYR A 153 -1.43 18.01 11.13
N MET A 154 -0.95 18.80 12.10
CA MET A 154 -0.94 18.45 13.51
C MET A 154 -2.30 18.78 14.13
N GLN A 155 -3.10 17.76 14.40
CA GLN A 155 -4.49 17.93 14.85
C GLN A 155 -4.65 17.89 16.35
N LYS A 156 -3.81 17.15 17.06
CA LYS A 156 -3.94 16.88 18.49
C LYS A 156 -2.73 17.41 19.24
N PRO A 157 -2.88 17.84 20.50
CA PRO A 157 -1.76 18.34 21.31
C PRO A 157 -0.53 17.42 21.32
N ARG A 158 -0.73 16.11 21.23
CA ARG A 158 0.35 15.13 21.11
C ARG A 158 1.21 15.29 19.85
N ASP A 159 0.71 15.99 18.85
CA ASP A 159 1.43 16.12 17.58
C ASP A 159 2.51 17.21 17.63
N TRP A 160 2.48 18.14 18.64
CA TRP A 160 3.46 19.23 18.79
C TRP A 160 4.01 19.41 20.21
N ARG A 161 3.31 18.95 21.26
CA ARG A 161 3.74 19.15 22.64
C ARG A 161 4.90 18.25 23.03
N GLU A 162 5.78 18.81 23.89
CA GLU A 162 6.83 18.08 24.57
C GLU A 162 6.29 16.89 25.38
N GLY A 163 7.03 15.79 25.48
CA GLY A 163 6.68 14.58 26.21
C GLY A 163 5.60 13.72 25.56
N MET A 164 5.06 14.13 24.41
CA MET A 164 4.03 13.37 23.71
C MET A 164 4.63 12.39 22.68
N LYS A 165 3.91 11.26 22.48
CA LYS A 165 4.34 10.23 21.53
C LYS A 165 3.90 10.58 20.11
N HIS A 166 4.79 10.35 19.16
CA HIS A 166 4.50 10.42 17.73
C HIS A 166 3.33 9.52 17.33
N SER A 167 2.53 9.98 16.40
CA SER A 167 1.35 9.27 15.91
C SER A 167 1.34 9.21 14.37
N SER A 168 1.48 8.00 13.83
CA SER A 168 1.39 7.74 12.38
C SER A 168 -0.06 7.53 11.94
N THR A 169 -0.89 8.58 12.06
CA THR A 169 -2.28 8.55 11.58
C THR A 169 -2.34 8.53 10.05
N ALA A 170 -3.51 8.21 9.49
CA ALA A 170 -3.72 8.27 8.04
C ALA A 170 -3.43 9.67 7.48
N GLN A 171 -3.76 10.73 8.24
CA GLN A 171 -3.49 12.11 7.84
C GLN A 171 -2.00 12.44 7.90
N THR A 172 -1.30 12.05 8.97
CA THR A 172 0.17 12.18 9.04
C THR A 172 0.84 11.46 7.88
N MET A 173 0.42 10.22 7.59
CA MET A 173 0.98 9.47 6.46
C MET A 173 0.66 10.10 5.10
N ARG A 174 -0.51 10.73 4.95
CA ARG A 174 -0.85 11.49 3.75
C ARG A 174 0.07 12.69 3.58
N HIS A 175 0.25 13.47 4.66
CA HIS A 175 1.17 14.61 4.68
C HIS A 175 2.60 14.19 4.31
N LEU A 176 3.15 13.15 4.95
CA LEU A 176 4.51 12.69 4.67
C LEU A 176 4.69 12.23 3.22
N ARG A 177 3.66 11.64 2.60
CA ARG A 177 3.70 11.29 1.17
C ARG A 177 3.74 12.52 0.28
N VAL A 178 2.95 13.55 0.60
CA VAL A 178 3.01 14.84 -0.11
C VAL A 178 4.38 15.45 0.03
N ALA A 179 4.93 15.50 1.24
CA ALA A 179 6.26 16.05 1.51
C ALA A 179 7.38 15.31 0.73
N VAL A 180 7.30 13.98 0.58
CA VAL A 180 8.25 13.23 -0.28
C VAL A 180 8.09 13.62 -1.74
N MET A 181 6.86 13.78 -2.23
CA MET A 181 6.63 14.19 -3.63
C MET A 181 7.18 15.59 -3.90
N GLU A 182 6.93 16.55 -3.00
CA GLU A 182 7.44 17.92 -3.07
C GLU A 182 8.96 17.92 -3.03
N MET A 183 9.58 17.25 -2.07
CA MET A 183 11.03 17.10 -1.96
C MET A 183 11.66 16.54 -3.25
N CYS A 184 11.06 15.53 -3.86
CA CYS A 184 11.58 14.95 -5.11
C CYS A 184 11.39 15.90 -6.29
N GLN A 185 10.28 16.64 -6.35
CA GLN A 185 10.02 17.64 -7.38
C GLN A 185 11.06 18.77 -7.32
N ASP A 186 11.31 19.31 -6.13
CA ASP A 186 12.28 20.37 -5.91
C ASP A 186 13.71 19.93 -6.24
N ALA A 187 14.04 18.68 -5.93
CA ALA A 187 15.33 18.08 -6.25
C ALA A 187 15.43 17.57 -7.70
N LYS A 188 14.37 17.71 -8.53
CA LYS A 188 14.27 17.22 -9.91
C LYS A 188 14.50 15.71 -10.04
N LEU A 189 13.99 14.94 -9.08
CA LEU A 189 14.07 13.49 -9.05
C LEU A 189 12.78 12.85 -9.58
N TYR A 190 12.87 11.63 -10.07
CA TYR A 190 11.73 10.85 -10.54
C TYR A 190 10.70 10.60 -9.43
N GLN A 191 9.45 10.99 -9.69
CA GLN A 191 8.36 10.88 -8.72
C GLN A 191 7.13 10.24 -9.33
N ILE A 192 6.35 9.55 -8.49
CA ILE A 192 4.99 9.05 -8.78
C ILE A 192 4.01 9.64 -7.78
N ASP A 193 2.73 9.60 -8.13
CA ASP A 193 1.68 9.93 -7.18
C ASP A 193 1.60 8.87 -6.06
N LEU A 194 2.07 9.23 -4.86
CA LEU A 194 2.03 8.39 -3.67
C LEU A 194 0.66 8.37 -2.98
N LEU A 195 -0.28 9.20 -3.43
CA LEU A 195 -1.63 9.29 -2.86
C LEU A 195 -2.61 8.34 -3.54
N SER A 196 -2.36 8.01 -4.82
CA SER A 196 -3.15 7.04 -5.55
C SER A 196 -2.39 5.73 -5.75
N SER A 197 -3.10 4.61 -5.82
CA SER A 197 -2.49 3.30 -6.00
C SER A 197 -3.40 2.39 -6.81
N LYS A 198 -3.11 2.26 -8.11
CA LYS A 198 -3.85 1.31 -8.99
C LYS A 198 -3.79 -0.12 -8.47
N LYS A 199 -2.66 -0.52 -7.85
CA LYS A 199 -2.44 -1.84 -7.25
C LYS A 199 -1.79 -1.64 -5.87
N ARG A 200 -2.42 -2.16 -4.81
CA ARG A 200 -1.87 -2.11 -3.45
C ARG A 200 -1.28 -3.46 -3.07
N VAL A 201 0.03 -3.48 -2.87
CA VAL A 201 0.76 -4.65 -2.38
C VAL A 201 1.22 -4.35 -0.95
N SER A 202 0.71 -5.10 0.03
CA SER A 202 1.19 -4.98 1.40
C SER A 202 2.56 -5.63 1.55
N GLU A 203 3.35 -5.19 2.54
CA GLU A 203 4.64 -5.82 2.85
C GLU A 203 4.51 -7.33 3.09
N ARG A 204 3.48 -7.74 3.83
CA ARG A 204 3.18 -9.17 4.04
C ARG A 204 2.97 -9.93 2.73
N GLU A 205 2.28 -9.32 1.77
CA GLU A 205 2.04 -9.90 0.44
C GLU A 205 3.34 -9.97 -0.37
N TYR A 206 4.14 -8.92 -0.33
CA TYR A 206 5.47 -8.87 -0.97
C TYR A 206 6.37 -10.01 -0.48
N TRP A 207 6.55 -10.15 0.84
CA TRP A 207 7.37 -11.20 1.42
C TRP A 207 6.79 -12.61 1.19
N MET A 208 5.46 -12.73 1.14
CA MET A 208 4.81 -14.00 0.78
C MET A 208 5.14 -14.39 -0.67
N LYS A 209 5.07 -13.43 -1.61
CA LYS A 209 5.44 -13.66 -3.02
C LYS A 209 6.91 -14.09 -3.13
N ARG A 210 7.82 -13.38 -2.48
CA ARG A 210 9.25 -13.71 -2.52
C ARG A 210 9.56 -15.10 -1.95
N ARG A 211 9.06 -15.41 -0.76
CA ARG A 211 9.26 -16.74 -0.18
C ARG A 211 8.63 -17.85 -1.00
N GLY A 212 7.45 -17.59 -1.56
CA GLY A 212 6.78 -18.52 -2.45
C GLY A 212 7.59 -18.78 -3.73
N GLN A 213 8.15 -17.71 -4.32
CA GLN A 213 9.01 -17.83 -5.51
C GLN A 213 10.26 -18.65 -5.21
N MET A 214 10.98 -18.35 -4.13
CA MET A 214 12.17 -19.13 -3.75
C MET A 214 11.87 -20.62 -3.55
N LYS A 215 10.70 -20.93 -2.97
CA LYS A 215 10.30 -22.34 -2.81
C LYS A 215 10.05 -22.98 -4.18
N LEU A 216 9.30 -22.29 -5.05
CA LEU A 216 9.00 -22.75 -6.40
C LEU A 216 10.30 -22.93 -7.22
N ASP A 217 11.25 -22.01 -7.13
CA ASP A 217 12.52 -22.10 -7.85
C ASP A 217 13.34 -23.33 -7.43
N ARG A 218 13.33 -23.65 -6.12
CA ARG A 218 13.98 -24.88 -5.61
C ARG A 218 13.28 -26.16 -6.12
N GLU A 219 11.95 -26.16 -6.11
CA GLU A 219 11.15 -27.28 -6.63
C GLU A 219 11.39 -27.45 -8.13
N ASN A 220 11.41 -26.37 -8.90
CA ASN A 220 11.68 -26.36 -10.32
C ASN A 220 13.12 -26.83 -10.64
N ALA A 221 14.11 -26.41 -9.86
CA ALA A 221 15.48 -26.89 -10.01
C ALA A 221 15.60 -28.41 -9.78
N ALA A 222 14.87 -28.93 -8.78
CA ALA A 222 14.83 -30.37 -8.53
C ALA A 222 14.13 -31.14 -9.67
N LEU A 223 13.04 -30.60 -10.22
CA LEU A 223 12.34 -31.20 -11.39
C LEU A 223 13.25 -31.24 -12.61
N LEU A 224 13.94 -30.14 -12.92
CA LEU A 224 14.89 -30.06 -14.03
C LEU A 224 16.06 -31.03 -13.87
N ALA A 225 16.59 -31.18 -12.65
CA ALA A 225 17.62 -32.16 -12.36
C ALA A 225 17.14 -33.62 -12.55
N ALA A 226 15.83 -33.84 -12.37
CA ALA A 226 15.19 -35.14 -12.63
C ALA A 226 14.73 -35.32 -14.10
N GLY A 227 15.07 -34.39 -15.00
CA GLY A 227 14.67 -34.43 -16.42
C GLY A 227 13.21 -34.06 -16.68
N GLN A 228 12.52 -33.48 -15.69
CA GLN A 228 11.11 -33.07 -15.82
C GLN A 228 11.00 -31.57 -16.06
N GLN A 229 10.03 -31.15 -16.87
CA GLN A 229 9.78 -29.72 -17.13
C GLN A 229 8.87 -29.13 -16.05
N PRO A 230 9.23 -27.96 -15.48
CA PRO A 230 8.37 -27.24 -14.55
C PRO A 230 7.05 -26.81 -15.21
N THR A 231 5.93 -27.00 -14.52
CA THR A 231 4.60 -26.58 -14.98
C THR A 231 4.29 -25.11 -14.64
N GLN A 232 4.99 -24.57 -13.65
CA GLN A 232 4.82 -23.19 -13.19
C GLN A 232 6.18 -22.60 -12.87
N THR A 233 6.46 -21.41 -13.40
CA THR A 233 7.73 -20.68 -13.19
C THR A 233 7.56 -19.44 -12.29
N GLU A 234 6.35 -18.92 -12.15
CA GLU A 234 6.06 -17.73 -11.34
C GLU A 234 5.07 -18.04 -10.22
N PHE A 235 5.44 -17.69 -8.98
CA PHE A 235 4.56 -17.81 -7.82
C PHE A 235 3.60 -16.63 -7.73
N GLU A 236 2.31 -16.89 -7.60
CA GLU A 236 1.27 -15.88 -7.43
C GLU A 236 0.69 -15.93 -6.02
N THR A 237 0.54 -14.76 -5.41
CA THR A 237 -0.19 -14.66 -4.14
C THR A 237 -1.70 -14.72 -4.38
N ALA A 238 -2.46 -15.21 -3.41
CA ALA A 238 -3.94 -15.27 -3.50
C ALA A 238 -4.59 -13.91 -3.80
N LYS A 239 -3.98 -12.79 -3.39
CA LYS A 239 -4.47 -11.45 -3.76
C LYS A 239 -4.12 -11.09 -5.21
N GLU A 240 -2.98 -11.54 -5.69
CA GLU A 240 -2.57 -11.32 -7.08
C GLU A 240 -3.48 -12.07 -8.05
N THR A 241 -3.73 -13.34 -7.77
CA THR A 241 -4.73 -14.15 -8.49
C THR A 241 -6.11 -13.49 -8.47
N LEU A 242 -6.56 -13.03 -7.30
CA LEU A 242 -7.84 -12.34 -7.17
C LEU A 242 -7.90 -11.05 -8.01
N ARG A 243 -6.83 -10.23 -8.02
CA ARG A 243 -6.76 -9.02 -8.87
C ARG A 243 -6.87 -9.37 -10.35
N LYS A 244 -6.19 -10.42 -10.81
CA LYS A 244 -6.24 -10.89 -12.21
C LYS A 244 -7.66 -11.34 -12.58
N GLN A 245 -8.29 -12.15 -11.72
CA GLN A 245 -9.65 -12.65 -11.94
C GLN A 245 -10.70 -11.54 -11.98
N ILE A 246 -10.61 -10.55 -11.06
CA ILE A 246 -11.50 -9.39 -11.07
C ILE A 246 -11.27 -8.56 -12.33
N SER A 247 -10.03 -8.30 -12.73
CA SER A 247 -9.73 -7.51 -13.92
C SER A 247 -10.23 -8.19 -15.19
N ASP A 248 -10.04 -9.50 -15.34
CA ASP A 248 -10.51 -10.26 -16.49
C ASP A 248 -12.05 -10.16 -16.69
N VAL A 249 -12.81 -10.18 -15.61
CA VAL A 249 -14.27 -10.01 -15.70
C VAL A 249 -14.63 -8.54 -15.91
N LEU A 250 -13.95 -7.61 -15.22
CA LEU A 250 -14.24 -6.18 -15.28
C LEU A 250 -14.03 -5.62 -16.69
N ASP A 251 -13.05 -6.10 -17.42
CA ASP A 251 -12.72 -5.63 -18.77
C ASP A 251 -13.85 -5.96 -19.79
N ASN A 252 -14.76 -6.90 -19.48
CA ASN A 252 -15.82 -7.37 -20.37
C ASN A 252 -17.25 -7.22 -19.82
N ALA A 253 -17.40 -6.86 -18.56
CA ALA A 253 -18.72 -6.69 -17.94
C ALA A 253 -19.31 -5.31 -18.27
N VAL A 254 -20.64 -5.22 -18.38
CA VAL A 254 -21.35 -3.97 -18.78
C VAL A 254 -22.24 -3.41 -17.67
N SER A 255 -22.55 -4.21 -16.66
CA SER A 255 -23.32 -3.77 -15.48
C SER A 255 -22.75 -4.39 -14.21
N PHE A 256 -23.13 -3.84 -13.05
CA PHE A 256 -22.66 -4.39 -11.77
C PHE A 256 -23.24 -5.78 -11.50
N GLU A 257 -24.44 -6.05 -11.94
CA GLU A 257 -25.08 -7.37 -11.84
C GLU A 257 -24.35 -8.37 -12.73
N ASP A 258 -24.11 -8.05 -14.01
CA ASP A 258 -23.33 -8.87 -14.95
C ASP A 258 -21.91 -9.14 -14.41
N PHE A 259 -21.25 -8.12 -13.86
CA PHE A 259 -19.94 -8.25 -13.23
C PHE A 259 -19.94 -9.21 -12.04
N SER A 260 -20.93 -9.10 -11.16
CA SER A 260 -21.07 -9.95 -9.97
C SER A 260 -21.35 -11.40 -10.35
N ASP A 261 -22.26 -11.61 -11.31
CA ASP A 261 -22.65 -12.95 -11.78
C ASP A 261 -21.51 -13.66 -12.50
N ARG A 262 -20.79 -12.97 -13.37
CA ARG A 262 -19.62 -13.54 -14.06
C ARG A 262 -18.51 -13.90 -13.09
N LEU A 263 -18.25 -13.07 -12.06
CA LEU A 263 -17.26 -13.38 -11.03
C LEU A 263 -17.64 -14.64 -10.25
N LEU A 264 -18.92 -14.78 -9.92
CA LEU A 264 -19.42 -15.97 -9.23
C LEU A 264 -19.34 -17.21 -10.11
N GLN A 265 -19.84 -17.12 -11.35
CA GLN A 265 -19.91 -18.27 -12.26
C GLN A 265 -18.52 -18.75 -12.72
N ARG A 266 -17.61 -17.81 -13.05
CA ARG A 266 -16.31 -18.15 -13.63
C ARG A 266 -15.25 -18.50 -12.59
N TYR A 267 -15.28 -17.83 -11.44
CA TYR A 267 -14.22 -17.93 -10.43
C TYR A 267 -14.71 -18.29 -9.03
N GLY A 268 -16.03 -18.43 -8.83
CA GLY A 268 -16.61 -18.65 -7.49
C GLY A 268 -16.40 -17.48 -6.53
N ILE A 269 -16.22 -16.25 -7.06
CA ILE A 269 -15.97 -15.06 -6.27
C ILE A 269 -17.29 -14.35 -5.99
N THR A 270 -17.62 -14.20 -4.70
CA THR A 270 -18.80 -13.44 -4.27
C THR A 270 -18.40 -11.98 -4.03
N VAL A 271 -19.16 -11.04 -4.60
CA VAL A 271 -19.00 -9.60 -4.37
C VAL A 271 -20.01 -9.15 -3.33
N LYS A 272 -19.57 -8.34 -2.36
CA LYS A 272 -20.43 -7.72 -1.35
C LYS A 272 -20.19 -6.22 -1.31
N GLU A 273 -21.28 -5.47 -1.37
CA GLU A 273 -21.27 -4.05 -1.06
C GLU A 273 -21.72 -3.81 0.39
N SER A 274 -20.98 -3.00 1.12
CA SER A 274 -21.35 -2.56 2.47
C SER A 274 -20.84 -1.15 2.71
N ARG A 275 -21.73 -0.25 3.13
CA ARG A 275 -21.43 1.16 3.41
C ARG A 275 -20.66 1.85 2.26
N GLY A 276 -21.12 1.62 1.03
CA GLY A 276 -20.52 2.20 -0.18
C GLY A 276 -19.17 1.59 -0.60
N ARG A 277 -18.74 0.48 0.00
CA ARG A 277 -17.45 -0.17 -0.30
C ARG A 277 -17.64 -1.59 -0.76
N LEU A 278 -16.84 -2.00 -1.74
CA LEU A 278 -16.82 -3.38 -2.24
C LEU A 278 -15.87 -4.26 -1.41
N SER A 279 -16.24 -5.53 -1.33
CA SER A 279 -15.42 -6.59 -0.77
C SER A 279 -15.65 -7.87 -1.57
N TYR A 280 -14.60 -8.65 -1.74
CA TYR A 280 -14.59 -9.86 -2.56
C TYR A 280 -14.29 -11.09 -1.71
N LEU A 281 -15.04 -12.15 -1.88
CA LEU A 281 -14.83 -13.45 -1.23
C LEU A 281 -14.43 -14.49 -2.27
N PRO A 282 -13.13 -14.82 -2.42
CA PRO A 282 -12.69 -15.88 -3.31
C PRO A 282 -13.18 -17.25 -2.87
N ALA A 283 -13.33 -18.17 -3.82
CA ALA A 283 -13.66 -19.57 -3.53
C ALA A 283 -12.71 -20.17 -2.48
N GLY A 284 -13.25 -20.96 -1.56
CA GLY A 284 -12.49 -21.60 -0.48
C GLY A 284 -12.05 -20.69 0.67
N ARG A 285 -12.35 -19.40 0.65
CA ARG A 285 -12.06 -18.47 1.78
C ARG A 285 -13.29 -18.22 2.64
N LYS A 286 -13.02 -18.02 3.95
CA LYS A 286 -14.08 -17.70 4.94
C LYS A 286 -14.22 -16.17 5.19
N LYS A 287 -13.27 -15.35 4.73
CA LYS A 287 -13.25 -13.91 5.01
C LYS A 287 -13.15 -13.09 3.74
N PHE A 288 -14.00 -12.08 3.64
CA PHE A 288 -13.94 -11.10 2.56
C PHE A 288 -12.63 -10.30 2.55
N ILE A 289 -12.15 -10.00 1.36
CA ILE A 289 -11.01 -9.11 1.10
C ILE A 289 -11.60 -7.77 0.66
N ARG A 290 -11.27 -6.69 1.37
CA ARG A 290 -11.74 -5.34 1.02
C ARG A 290 -11.12 -4.88 -0.30
N ALA A 291 -11.89 -4.26 -1.18
CA ALA A 291 -11.44 -3.69 -2.44
C ALA A 291 -10.22 -2.77 -2.26
N HIS A 292 -10.27 -1.87 -1.29
CA HIS A 292 -9.16 -0.98 -0.93
C HIS A 292 -7.81 -1.70 -0.72
N SER A 293 -7.81 -2.93 -0.19
CA SER A 293 -6.57 -3.69 0.02
C SER A 293 -6.01 -4.32 -1.25
N LEU A 294 -6.75 -4.28 -2.34
CA LEU A 294 -6.35 -4.77 -3.66
C LEU A 294 -5.79 -3.64 -4.54
N GLY A 295 -6.34 -2.43 -4.41
CA GLY A 295 -5.98 -1.23 -5.15
C GLY A 295 -7.21 -0.43 -5.56
N ASP A 296 -7.00 0.82 -5.96
CA ASP A 296 -8.09 1.76 -6.26
C ASP A 296 -8.94 1.29 -7.45
N LYS A 297 -8.33 0.60 -8.45
CA LYS A 297 -9.04 0.00 -9.60
C LYS A 297 -10.21 -0.92 -9.18
N PHE A 298 -10.14 -1.51 -7.99
CA PHE A 298 -11.12 -2.48 -7.49
C PHE A 298 -12.17 -1.86 -6.57
N GLU A 299 -12.09 -0.55 -6.28
CA GLU A 299 -13.05 0.17 -5.47
C GLU A 299 -14.31 0.49 -6.28
N LYS A 300 -15.43 0.67 -5.59
CA LYS A 300 -16.77 0.81 -6.20
C LYS A 300 -16.82 1.87 -7.29
N GLU A 301 -16.25 3.04 -7.03
CA GLU A 301 -16.33 4.18 -7.95
C GLU A 301 -15.67 3.87 -9.29
N LEU A 302 -14.44 3.31 -9.25
CA LEU A 302 -13.70 2.98 -10.48
C LEU A 302 -14.27 1.75 -11.18
N VAL A 303 -14.75 0.75 -10.43
CA VAL A 303 -15.46 -0.40 -11.01
C VAL A 303 -16.70 0.09 -11.78
N LEU A 304 -17.56 0.92 -11.16
CA LEU A 304 -18.76 1.43 -11.83
C LEU A 304 -18.44 2.35 -13.03
N ALA A 305 -17.33 3.13 -12.95
CA ALA A 305 -16.89 3.95 -14.07
C ALA A 305 -16.49 3.08 -15.27
N THR A 306 -15.69 2.04 -15.04
CA THR A 306 -15.26 1.08 -16.08
C THR A 306 -16.47 0.37 -16.70
N LEU A 307 -17.40 -0.12 -15.89
CA LEU A 307 -18.61 -0.77 -16.40
C LEU A 307 -19.47 0.15 -17.29
N LYS A 308 -19.58 1.44 -16.92
CA LYS A 308 -20.25 2.44 -17.75
C LYS A 308 -19.57 2.68 -19.08
N GLU A 309 -18.25 2.67 -19.11
CA GLU A 309 -17.48 2.82 -20.34
C GLU A 309 -17.63 1.58 -21.24
N ASN A 310 -17.55 0.39 -20.65
CA ASN A 310 -17.78 -0.85 -21.39
C ASN A 310 -19.19 -0.90 -22.01
N ALA A 311 -20.21 -0.48 -21.27
CA ALA A 311 -21.58 -0.43 -21.78
C ALA A 311 -21.75 0.54 -22.96
N LYS A 312 -20.96 1.63 -23.03
CA LYS A 312 -20.96 2.55 -24.17
C LYS A 312 -20.21 2.00 -25.39
N SER A 313 -19.19 1.19 -25.14
CA SER A 313 -18.31 0.65 -26.20
C SER A 313 -18.87 -0.61 -26.87
N GLN A 314 -19.86 -1.27 -26.26
CA GLN A 314 -20.54 -2.39 -26.93
C GLN A 314 -21.59 -1.84 -27.93
N PRO A 315 -21.56 -2.29 -29.19
CA PRO A 315 -22.62 -1.95 -30.12
C PRO A 315 -23.93 -2.46 -29.51
N ILE A 316 -24.98 -1.63 -29.58
CA ILE A 316 -26.33 -2.02 -29.20
C ILE A 316 -26.74 -3.14 -30.16
N ILE A 317 -26.49 -4.38 -29.78
CA ILE A 317 -27.10 -5.54 -30.44
C ILE A 317 -28.57 -5.47 -30.04
N LEU A 318 -29.35 -4.83 -30.86
CA LEU A 318 -30.78 -5.00 -30.84
C LEU A 318 -31.02 -6.48 -31.13
N HIS A 319 -31.14 -7.29 -30.07
CA HIS A 319 -31.69 -8.61 -30.23
C HIS A 319 -33.09 -8.47 -30.79
N SER A 320 -33.24 -8.73 -32.08
CA SER A 320 -34.51 -8.89 -32.78
C SER A 320 -35.18 -10.18 -32.34
N ASN A 321 -35.23 -10.46 -31.04
CA ASN A 321 -36.14 -11.46 -30.47
C ASN A 321 -37.48 -10.78 -30.13
N LEU A 322 -38.08 -10.20 -31.16
CA LEU A 322 -39.49 -9.82 -31.17
C LEU A 322 -40.35 -10.94 -31.79
N GLU A 323 -40.02 -12.18 -31.52
CA GLU A 323 -40.93 -13.30 -31.70
C GLU A 323 -41.34 -13.79 -30.31
N GLU A 324 -42.56 -13.44 -29.96
CA GLU A 324 -43.38 -13.83 -28.81
C GLU A 324 -43.66 -12.72 -27.80
N LYS A 325 -44.57 -11.83 -28.18
CA LYS A 325 -45.72 -11.38 -27.38
C LYS A 325 -46.57 -10.32 -28.15
N PRO A 326 -47.33 -10.72 -29.14
CA PRO A 326 -48.27 -9.79 -29.81
C PRO A 326 -49.33 -9.18 -28.86
N ASP A 327 -49.64 -9.85 -27.74
CA ASP A 327 -50.64 -9.41 -26.78
C ASP A 327 -50.22 -8.21 -25.90
N ARG A 328 -48.92 -8.01 -25.64
CA ARG A 328 -48.46 -6.88 -24.85
C ARG A 328 -48.47 -5.57 -25.64
N ILE A 329 -48.15 -5.62 -26.92
CA ILE A 329 -48.16 -4.46 -27.81
C ILE A 329 -49.60 -4.05 -28.09
N LYS A 330 -50.52 -5.00 -28.33
CA LYS A 330 -51.98 -4.72 -28.44
C LYS A 330 -52.54 -4.04 -27.19
N LYS A 331 -52.16 -4.50 -25.97
CA LYS A 331 -52.59 -3.86 -24.72
C LYS A 331 -52.04 -2.45 -24.55
N LEU A 332 -50.80 -2.16 -24.98
CA LEU A 332 -50.23 -0.81 -24.93
C LEU A 332 -50.89 0.15 -25.93
N VAL A 333 -51.18 -0.31 -27.14
CA VAL A 333 -51.89 0.47 -28.15
C VAL A 333 -53.32 0.74 -27.70
N ASP A 334 -54.03 -0.21 -27.10
CA ASP A 334 -55.36 -0.03 -26.51
C ASP A 334 -55.38 0.94 -25.33
N ILE A 335 -54.34 0.95 -24.47
CA ILE A 335 -54.19 1.90 -23.38
C ILE A 335 -53.95 3.33 -23.93
N GLN A 336 -53.13 3.48 -24.95
CA GLN A 336 -52.90 4.77 -25.61
C GLN A 336 -54.15 5.28 -26.32
N ALA A 337 -54.93 4.41 -26.95
CA ALA A 337 -56.19 4.76 -27.60
C ALA A 337 -57.26 5.18 -26.57
N LYS A 338 -57.33 4.51 -25.41
CA LYS A 338 -58.24 4.88 -24.30
C LYS A 338 -57.85 6.20 -23.64
N LEU A 339 -56.55 6.46 -23.48
CA LEU A 339 -56.07 7.76 -22.98
C LEU A 339 -56.37 8.93 -23.91
N LYS A 340 -56.28 8.74 -25.24
CA LYS A 340 -56.64 9.74 -26.24
C LYS A 340 -58.17 10.02 -26.30
N GLN A 341 -59.03 9.08 -25.85
CA GLN A 341 -60.48 9.21 -25.81
C GLN A 341 -61.02 9.78 -24.47
N GLY A 342 -60.15 10.16 -23.52
CA GLY A 342 -60.55 10.77 -22.26
C GLY A 342 -61.36 9.87 -21.32
N LYS A 343 -61.35 8.53 -21.52
CA LYS A 343 -62.05 7.60 -20.64
C LYS A 343 -61.12 7.18 -19.51
N GLY A 344 -61.43 7.56 -18.27
CA GLY A 344 -60.69 7.25 -17.09
C GLY A 344 -60.46 5.74 -16.88
N ILE A 345 -59.25 5.38 -16.51
CA ILE A 345 -58.88 4.03 -16.13
C ILE A 345 -59.32 3.84 -14.68
N GLY A 346 -60.30 2.95 -14.43
CA GLY A 346 -60.73 2.59 -13.08
C GLY A 346 -59.59 1.81 -12.36
N TYR A 347 -59.24 2.24 -11.16
CA TYR A 347 -58.32 1.54 -10.27
C TYR A 347 -59.05 0.34 -9.65
N GLU A 348 -58.80 -0.85 -10.13
CA GLU A 348 -59.14 -2.06 -9.38
C GLU A 348 -58.05 -2.32 -8.31
N ARG A 349 -58.48 -2.32 -7.03
CA ARG A 349 -57.69 -2.68 -5.86
C ARG A 349 -57.24 -4.13 -5.93
N TRP A 350 -55.98 -4.37 -5.91
CA TRP A 350 -55.41 -5.68 -5.60
C TRP A 350 -55.38 -5.86 -4.07
N ALA A 351 -56.36 -6.64 -3.57
CA ALA A 351 -56.32 -7.26 -2.26
C ALA A 351 -56.37 -8.77 -2.48
N LYS A 352 -55.21 -9.43 -2.34
CA LYS A 352 -54.99 -10.69 -1.63
C LYS A 352 -53.53 -11.13 -1.79
#